data_0b5a3c26f4923c1cbe09fb993864e3d6
#
_entry.id   0b5a3c26f4923c1cbe09fb993864e3d6
#
_cell.length_a   1.000
_cell.length_b   1.000
_cell.length_c   1.000
_cell.angle_alpha   90.00
_cell.angle_beta   90.00
_cell.angle_gamma   90.00
#
_symmetry.space_group_name_H-M   'P 1'
#
loop_
_entity.id
_entity.type
_entity.pdbx_description
1 polymer ?
#
loop_
_entity_poly.entity_id
_entity_poly.type
_entity_poly.pdbx_seq_one_letter_code
_entity_poly.pdbx_strand_id
1 'polypeptide(L)'
;MNLFAWLGLLILAFWAFERFYLRGLGVKEYPTPTDPDAPQRFSRAGKPGPEHMQVNKTVRELTLRISTYQRQHNLKAARETFDTISQGHEFQSEFFPTDAGGVPAEWVIAPGADTSRRILYIHGGGFVVGSPKSHRTITSKFSEITGSAVLAIDYRLMPEHLHKDCVEDCRTAYHWILENGPDGPEEIQQLFIGGDSAGGNLCLSLIAWIRDKKLRAPEAAVALSPLTDITFSGASIRSNADRDIMLKPHMKILNSLPQFVKSWWVLWTYKVRPSNPLASPLLGDLSNLPPTLVQASEAEMLLDDARRYVYKACASGSPTKLQTWSDMMHIWQIFDPQLPQAVEAWIEIDKFLEGHTAA
;
A
#
# COMPACT_ATOMS: atom_id res chain seq x y z
N MET A 1 -1.83 36.92 -36.04
CA MET A 1 -2.15 36.65 -34.64
C MET A 1 -1.06 37.33 -33.80
N ASN A 2 -1.41 38.14 -32.82
CA ASN A 2 -0.43 38.88 -32.02
C ASN A 2 0.21 38.00 -30.93
N LEU A 3 1.30 38.44 -30.34
CA LEU A 3 2.04 37.71 -29.31
C LEU A 3 1.15 37.27 -28.14
N PHE A 4 0.20 38.10 -27.73
CA PHE A 4 -0.74 37.78 -26.64
C PHE A 4 -1.68 36.63 -26.99
N ALA A 5 -2.12 36.51 -28.25
CA ALA A 5 -2.94 35.40 -28.70
C ALA A 5 -2.16 34.08 -28.71
N TRP A 6 -0.89 34.11 -29.14
CA TRP A 6 -0.01 32.92 -29.03
C TRP A 6 0.24 32.52 -27.60
N LEU A 7 0.50 33.47 -26.70
CA LEU A 7 0.72 33.18 -25.27
C LEU A 7 -0.55 32.60 -24.65
N GLY A 8 -1.72 33.13 -24.98
CA GLY A 8 -3.01 32.58 -24.51
C GLY A 8 -3.25 31.15 -24.97
N LEU A 9 -2.92 30.82 -26.22
CA LEU A 9 -3.03 29.45 -26.74
C LEU A 9 -2.05 28.49 -26.05
N LEU A 10 -0.84 28.92 -25.77
CA LEU A 10 0.15 28.10 -25.04
C LEU A 10 -0.30 27.81 -23.59
N ILE A 11 -0.84 28.82 -22.90
CA ILE A 11 -1.39 28.64 -21.53
C ILE A 11 -2.57 27.67 -21.56
N LEU A 12 -3.49 27.81 -22.53
CA LEU A 12 -4.62 26.89 -22.67
C LEU A 12 -4.16 25.46 -23.00
N ALA A 13 -3.19 25.31 -23.90
CA ALA A 13 -2.63 24.01 -24.24
C ALA A 13 -1.95 23.35 -23.04
N PHE A 14 -1.17 24.13 -22.27
CA PHE A 14 -0.52 23.65 -21.04
C PHE A 14 -1.56 23.24 -19.99
N TRP A 15 -2.60 24.07 -19.78
CA TRP A 15 -3.69 23.75 -18.87
C TRP A 15 -4.47 22.52 -19.31
N ALA A 16 -4.79 22.38 -20.59
CA ALA A 16 -5.50 21.23 -21.14
C ALA A 16 -4.66 19.95 -21.00
N PHE A 17 -3.35 20.03 -21.31
CA PHE A 17 -2.45 18.90 -21.12
C PHE A 17 -2.39 18.47 -19.64
N GLU A 18 -2.22 19.40 -18.72
CA GLU A 18 -2.20 19.10 -17.29
C GLU A 18 -3.54 18.49 -16.83
N ARG A 19 -4.65 19.14 -17.20
CA ARG A 19 -5.99 18.76 -16.73
C ARG A 19 -6.47 17.43 -17.30
N PHE A 20 -6.24 17.17 -18.58
CA PHE A 20 -6.80 15.99 -19.26
C PHE A 20 -5.78 14.86 -19.42
N TYR A 21 -4.51 15.18 -19.59
CA TYR A 21 -3.48 14.16 -19.77
C TYR A 21 -2.84 13.76 -18.45
N LEU A 22 -2.36 14.68 -17.62
CA LEU A 22 -1.68 14.32 -16.37
C LEU A 22 -2.65 13.83 -15.29
N ARG A 23 -3.74 14.55 -15.05
CA ARG A 23 -4.74 14.18 -14.05
C ARG A 23 -5.82 13.24 -14.56
N GLY A 24 -6.03 13.16 -15.86
CA GLY A 24 -7.14 12.45 -16.47
C GLY A 24 -8.49 13.16 -16.24
N LEU A 25 -9.59 12.48 -16.53
CA LEU A 25 -10.94 13.02 -16.37
C LEU A 25 -11.39 13.22 -14.91
N GLY A 26 -10.57 12.81 -13.97
CA GLY A 26 -10.89 12.77 -12.55
C GLY A 26 -11.55 11.45 -12.14
N VAL A 27 -11.74 11.28 -10.84
CA VAL A 27 -12.44 10.12 -10.31
C VAL A 27 -13.92 10.45 -10.20
N LYS A 28 -14.76 9.63 -10.83
CA LYS A 28 -16.21 9.68 -10.60
C LYS A 28 -16.47 9.28 -9.16
N GLU A 29 -17.35 9.99 -8.47
CA GLU A 29 -17.84 9.58 -7.16
C GLU A 29 -18.78 8.37 -7.33
N TYR A 30 -18.57 7.38 -6.51
CA TYR A 30 -19.40 6.19 -6.44
C TYR A 30 -20.12 6.18 -5.08
N PRO A 31 -21.38 5.70 -5.04
CA PRO A 31 -22.11 5.60 -3.80
C PRO A 31 -21.42 4.59 -2.85
N THR A 32 -21.61 4.78 -1.56
CA THR A 32 -21.23 3.77 -0.57
C THR A 32 -21.94 2.45 -0.92
N PRO A 33 -21.22 1.34 -0.94
CA PRO A 33 -21.85 0.03 -1.15
C PRO A 33 -22.97 -0.22 -0.14
N THR A 34 -24.07 -0.78 -0.61
CA THR A 34 -25.29 -1.08 0.20
C THR A 34 -25.36 -2.51 0.70
N ASP A 35 -24.35 -3.32 0.38
CA ASP A 35 -24.24 -4.70 0.83
C ASP A 35 -24.22 -4.77 2.37
N PRO A 36 -24.83 -5.78 3.03
CA PRO A 36 -24.68 -6.04 4.47
C PRO A 36 -23.23 -6.24 4.91
N ASP A 37 -22.34 -6.59 3.99
CA ASP A 37 -20.87 -6.55 4.15
C ASP A 37 -20.26 -5.17 3.81
N ALA A 38 -21.09 -4.13 3.71
CA ALA A 38 -20.71 -2.74 3.46
C ALA A 38 -19.58 -2.26 4.37
N PRO A 39 -18.98 -1.09 4.11
CA PRO A 39 -17.83 -0.61 4.85
C PRO A 39 -18.03 -0.72 6.36
N GLN A 40 -17.25 -1.58 6.99
CA GLN A 40 -17.30 -1.78 8.43
C GLN A 40 -16.46 -0.72 9.11
N ARG A 41 -17.05 -0.09 10.11
CA ARG A 41 -16.36 0.94 10.90
C ARG A 41 -16.14 0.46 12.31
N PHE A 42 -14.88 0.42 12.72
CA PHE A 42 -14.46 0.07 14.06
C PHE A 42 -14.15 1.35 14.85
N SER A 43 -14.78 1.53 15.98
CA SER A 43 -14.51 2.65 16.87
C SER A 43 -14.60 2.19 18.32
N ARG A 44 -13.62 2.59 19.12
CA ARG A 44 -13.70 2.39 20.58
C ARG A 44 -14.27 3.64 21.23
N ALA A 45 -15.17 3.42 22.18
CA ALA A 45 -15.62 4.50 23.05
C ALA A 45 -14.49 4.91 24.01
N GLY A 46 -14.26 6.22 24.16
CA GLY A 46 -13.29 6.77 25.09
C GLY A 46 -12.06 7.39 24.45
N LYS A 47 -11.16 7.92 25.27
CA LYS A 47 -9.87 8.48 24.82
C LYS A 47 -8.88 7.37 24.51
N PRO A 48 -7.91 7.62 23.59
CA PRO A 48 -6.80 6.70 23.34
C PRO A 48 -6.08 6.33 24.65
N GLY A 49 -5.78 5.05 24.82
CA GLY A 49 -5.06 4.55 26.00
C GLY A 49 -3.59 4.99 26.07
N PRO A 50 -2.88 4.72 27.17
CA PRO A 50 -1.46 5.05 27.31
C PRO A 50 -0.58 4.35 26.28
N GLU A 51 -0.94 3.13 25.86
CA GLU A 51 -0.27 2.38 24.78
C GLU A 51 -0.30 3.14 23.46
N HIS A 52 -1.46 3.70 23.11
CA HIS A 52 -1.63 4.50 21.90
C HIS A 52 -0.78 5.78 21.95
N MET A 53 -0.73 6.45 23.12
CA MET A 53 0.11 7.64 23.28
C MET A 53 1.60 7.31 23.15
N GLN A 54 2.04 6.18 23.68
CA GLN A 54 3.44 5.73 23.59
C GLN A 54 3.81 5.42 22.14
N VAL A 55 3.00 4.65 21.43
CA VAL A 55 3.23 4.33 20.00
C VAL A 55 3.24 5.61 19.16
N ASN A 56 2.29 6.53 19.39
CA ASN A 56 2.26 7.82 18.68
C ASN A 56 3.55 8.63 18.90
N LYS A 57 4.11 8.62 20.10
CA LYS A 57 5.39 9.30 20.39
C LYS A 57 6.52 8.67 19.57
N THR A 58 6.65 7.34 19.63
CA THR A 58 7.69 6.62 18.87
C THR A 58 7.58 6.87 17.36
N VAL A 59 6.35 6.81 16.81
CA VAL A 59 6.11 7.09 15.39
C VAL A 59 6.49 8.52 15.02
N ARG A 60 6.13 9.51 15.83
CA ARG A 60 6.51 10.93 15.57
C ARG A 60 8.02 11.11 15.54
N GLU A 61 8.75 10.53 16.49
CA GLU A 61 10.20 10.60 16.56
C GLU A 61 10.84 9.91 15.33
N LEU A 62 10.38 8.70 14.98
CA LEU A 62 10.85 7.94 13.83
C LEU A 62 10.64 8.71 12.52
N THR A 63 9.41 9.15 12.25
CA THR A 63 9.06 9.83 11.00
C THR A 63 9.75 11.20 10.86
N LEU A 64 9.95 11.91 11.97
CA LEU A 64 10.72 13.15 11.99
C LEU A 64 12.20 12.90 11.61
N ARG A 65 12.82 11.86 12.16
CA ARG A 65 14.20 11.48 11.81
C ARG A 65 14.33 11.11 10.34
N ILE A 66 13.44 10.26 9.84
CA ILE A 66 13.40 9.84 8.42
C ILE A 66 13.24 11.06 7.51
N SER A 67 12.25 11.93 7.79
CA SER A 67 12.02 13.13 6.97
C SER A 67 13.21 14.11 7.01
N THR A 68 13.96 14.13 8.11
CA THR A 68 15.18 14.94 8.22
C THR A 68 16.29 14.39 7.33
N TYR A 69 16.54 13.08 7.37
CA TYR A 69 17.52 12.44 6.48
C TYR A 69 17.14 12.57 5.00
N GLN A 70 15.87 12.44 4.67
CA GLN A 70 15.39 12.65 3.28
C GLN A 70 15.68 14.08 2.79
N ARG A 71 15.44 15.10 3.64
CA ARG A 71 15.77 16.51 3.30
C ARG A 71 17.26 16.75 3.17
N GLN A 72 18.07 15.98 3.86
CA GLN A 72 19.54 16.02 3.75
C GLN A 72 20.07 15.16 2.59
N HIS A 73 19.19 14.58 1.77
CA HIS A 73 19.54 13.64 0.70
C HIS A 73 20.31 12.40 1.19
N ASN A 74 20.19 12.04 2.47
CA ASN A 74 20.80 10.86 3.06
C ASN A 74 19.80 9.71 3.10
N LEU A 75 19.52 9.14 1.91
CA LEU A 75 18.54 8.05 1.78
C LEU A 75 18.96 6.78 2.50
N LYS A 76 20.27 6.52 2.58
CA LYS A 76 20.79 5.36 3.31
C LYS A 76 20.39 5.44 4.79
N ALA A 77 20.66 6.56 5.46
CA ALA A 77 20.26 6.73 6.85
C ALA A 77 18.74 6.74 7.04
N ALA A 78 17.98 7.25 6.08
CA ALA A 78 16.53 7.20 6.11
C ALA A 78 16.00 5.74 6.08
N ARG A 79 16.54 4.90 5.19
CA ARG A 79 16.19 3.46 5.06
C ARG A 79 16.61 2.68 6.29
N GLU A 80 17.85 2.81 6.75
CA GLU A 80 18.34 2.17 7.98
C GLU A 80 17.50 2.58 9.20
N THR A 81 17.07 3.86 9.26
CA THR A 81 16.16 4.31 10.33
C THR A 81 14.78 3.70 10.22
N PHE A 82 14.23 3.58 9.01
CA PHE A 82 12.92 2.93 8.81
C PHE A 82 12.96 1.45 9.18
N ASP A 83 14.06 0.75 8.91
CA ASP A 83 14.28 -0.65 9.28
C ASP A 83 14.30 -0.89 10.79
N THR A 84 14.38 0.17 11.60
CA THR A 84 14.28 0.03 13.07
C THR A 84 12.85 -0.09 13.58
N ILE A 85 11.82 0.07 12.74
CA ILE A 85 10.41 0.08 13.19
C ILE A 85 9.98 -1.26 13.83
N SER A 86 10.57 -2.37 13.40
CA SER A 86 10.34 -3.70 13.97
C SER A 86 11.36 -4.12 15.04
N GLN A 87 12.28 -3.20 15.45
CA GLN A 87 13.27 -3.52 16.47
C GLN A 87 12.62 -3.73 17.85
N GLY A 88 13.13 -4.73 18.58
CA GLY A 88 12.63 -5.08 19.92
C GLY A 88 11.36 -5.95 19.89
N HIS A 89 10.89 -6.32 18.70
CA HIS A 89 9.83 -7.31 18.57
C HIS A 89 10.45 -8.73 18.61
N GLU A 90 9.85 -9.62 19.39
CA GLU A 90 10.23 -11.02 19.44
C GLU A 90 9.37 -11.80 18.45
N PHE A 91 10.02 -12.50 17.52
CA PHE A 91 9.33 -13.28 16.49
C PHE A 91 9.43 -14.77 16.79
N GLN A 92 8.34 -15.49 16.56
CA GLN A 92 8.36 -16.95 16.52
C GLN A 92 8.65 -17.47 15.10
N SER A 93 8.42 -16.66 14.10
CA SER A 93 8.70 -16.99 12.70
C SER A 93 10.20 -17.00 12.43
N GLU A 94 10.62 -17.88 11.54
CA GLU A 94 11.97 -17.91 10.97
C GLU A 94 12.04 -17.06 9.70
N PHE A 95 13.23 -16.52 9.39
CA PHE A 95 13.48 -15.61 8.29
C PHE A 95 14.62 -16.12 7.43
N PHE A 96 14.35 -16.42 6.17
CA PHE A 96 15.33 -16.98 5.22
C PHE A 96 15.49 -16.06 4.02
N PRO A 97 16.68 -15.46 3.83
CA PRO A 97 16.95 -14.69 2.59
C PRO A 97 16.84 -15.59 1.36
N THR A 98 16.25 -15.06 0.29
CA THR A 98 16.11 -15.76 -0.99
C THR A 98 16.21 -14.79 -2.16
N ASP A 99 16.29 -15.31 -3.37
CA ASP A 99 16.21 -14.57 -4.62
C ASP A 99 14.96 -15.02 -5.39
N ALA A 100 14.02 -14.11 -5.58
CA ALA A 100 12.78 -14.37 -6.27
C ALA A 100 12.88 -14.04 -7.78
N GLY A 101 13.74 -14.78 -8.49
CA GLY A 101 13.96 -14.60 -9.93
C GLY A 101 14.74 -13.33 -10.27
N GLY A 102 15.73 -12.97 -9.45
CA GLY A 102 16.52 -11.74 -9.55
C GLY A 102 16.02 -10.60 -8.66
N VAL A 103 14.96 -10.81 -7.90
CA VAL A 103 14.45 -9.86 -6.91
C VAL A 103 14.84 -10.36 -5.52
N PRO A 104 15.67 -9.64 -4.76
CA PRO A 104 15.98 -10.00 -3.39
C PRO A 104 14.69 -10.12 -2.56
N ALA A 105 14.61 -11.13 -1.70
CA ALA A 105 13.43 -11.40 -0.92
C ALA A 105 13.77 -12.13 0.39
N GLU A 106 12.77 -12.29 1.24
CA GLU A 106 12.87 -13.04 2.49
C GLU A 106 11.64 -13.94 2.62
N TRP A 107 11.86 -15.24 2.84
CA TRP A 107 10.81 -16.10 3.33
C TRP A 107 10.61 -15.88 4.83
N VAL A 108 9.35 -15.79 5.23
CA VAL A 108 8.93 -15.69 6.64
C VAL A 108 7.98 -16.85 6.93
N ILE A 109 8.38 -17.71 7.88
CA ILE A 109 7.70 -18.98 8.14
C ILE A 109 7.42 -19.10 9.63
N ALA A 110 6.14 -19.04 10.00
CA ALA A 110 5.70 -19.31 11.37
C ALA A 110 5.77 -20.82 11.67
N PRO A 111 5.90 -21.23 12.95
CA PRO A 111 5.90 -22.63 13.32
C PRO A 111 4.67 -23.38 12.80
N GLY A 112 4.89 -24.46 12.05
CA GLY A 112 3.82 -25.28 11.48
C GLY A 112 3.14 -24.73 10.24
N ALA A 113 3.68 -23.68 9.63
CA ALA A 113 3.15 -23.14 8.37
C ALA A 113 3.30 -24.14 7.22
N ASP A 114 2.28 -24.21 6.37
CA ASP A 114 2.23 -24.99 5.15
C ASP A 114 2.89 -24.21 4.01
N THR A 115 4.03 -24.68 3.52
CA THR A 115 4.84 -24.02 2.48
C THR A 115 4.21 -24.09 1.09
N SER A 116 3.25 -24.97 0.86
CA SER A 116 2.48 -25.01 -0.38
C SER A 116 1.44 -23.89 -0.47
N ARG A 117 1.11 -23.26 0.65
CA ARG A 117 0.27 -22.06 0.78
C ARG A 117 1.17 -20.86 0.95
N ARG A 118 1.03 -19.85 0.08
CA ARG A 118 2.00 -18.75 0.05
C ARG A 118 1.32 -17.39 -0.01
N ILE A 119 2.00 -16.41 0.57
CA ILE A 119 1.62 -15.00 0.51
C ILE A 119 2.77 -14.23 -0.14
N LEU A 120 2.49 -13.51 -1.22
CA LEU A 120 3.41 -12.50 -1.73
C LEU A 120 3.15 -11.19 -1.00
N TYR A 121 4.12 -10.72 -0.21
CA TYR A 121 4.01 -9.46 0.51
C TYR A 121 4.89 -8.37 -0.07
N ILE A 122 4.30 -7.18 -0.28
CA ILE A 122 4.91 -6.02 -0.90
C ILE A 122 4.90 -4.89 0.13
N HIS A 123 6.06 -4.51 0.62
CA HIS A 123 6.19 -3.53 1.70
C HIS A 123 5.89 -2.09 1.27
N GLY A 124 5.46 -1.25 2.23
CA GLY A 124 5.27 0.17 2.07
C GLY A 124 6.57 0.98 2.14
N GLY A 125 6.42 2.29 2.36
CA GLY A 125 7.57 3.23 2.48
C GLY A 125 7.68 4.24 1.35
N GLY A 126 6.58 4.55 0.67
CA GLY A 126 6.50 5.62 -0.36
C GLY A 126 7.37 5.35 -1.59
N PHE A 127 7.70 4.10 -1.88
CA PHE A 127 8.65 3.64 -2.92
C PHE A 127 10.10 4.09 -2.70
N VAL A 128 10.45 4.69 -1.56
CA VAL A 128 11.76 5.31 -1.28
C VAL A 128 12.48 4.64 -0.12
N VAL A 129 11.74 4.18 0.87
CA VAL A 129 12.24 3.47 2.06
C VAL A 129 11.46 2.17 2.24
N GLY A 130 11.83 1.38 3.24
CA GLY A 130 11.23 0.08 3.53
C GLY A 130 12.06 -1.07 2.97
N SER A 131 11.81 -2.23 3.53
CA SER A 131 12.46 -3.50 3.20
C SER A 131 11.65 -4.65 3.83
N PRO A 132 11.91 -5.91 3.49
CA PRO A 132 11.38 -7.05 4.25
C PRO A 132 11.62 -6.91 5.75
N LYS A 133 12.82 -6.46 6.15
CA LYS A 133 13.21 -6.30 7.55
C LYS A 133 12.33 -5.31 8.32
N SER A 134 11.97 -4.18 7.71
CA SER A 134 11.10 -3.19 8.37
C SER A 134 9.67 -3.70 8.58
N HIS A 135 9.22 -4.66 7.77
CA HIS A 135 7.85 -5.18 7.80
C HIS A 135 7.72 -6.58 8.42
N ARG A 136 8.75 -7.07 9.13
CA ARG A 136 8.72 -8.39 9.77
C ARG A 136 7.57 -8.58 10.74
N THR A 137 7.11 -7.53 11.43
CA THR A 137 5.92 -7.62 12.29
C THR A 137 4.66 -7.95 11.49
N ILE A 138 4.53 -7.38 10.30
CA ILE A 138 3.39 -7.66 9.42
C ILE A 138 3.52 -9.04 8.77
N THR A 139 4.68 -9.35 8.21
CA THR A 139 4.89 -10.61 7.48
C THR A 139 4.88 -11.84 8.39
N SER A 140 5.43 -11.72 9.60
CA SER A 140 5.32 -12.75 10.64
C SER A 140 3.86 -12.98 11.02
N LYS A 141 3.10 -11.90 11.24
CA LYS A 141 1.70 -11.99 11.60
C LYS A 141 0.85 -12.63 10.49
N PHE A 142 1.09 -12.29 9.22
CA PHE A 142 0.45 -13.00 8.11
C PHE A 142 0.75 -14.50 8.12
N SER A 143 2.01 -14.89 8.33
CA SER A 143 2.37 -16.30 8.41
C SER A 143 1.70 -17.01 9.59
N GLU A 144 1.64 -16.36 10.76
CA GLU A 144 1.02 -16.88 11.98
C GLU A 144 -0.47 -17.14 11.81
N ILE A 145 -1.23 -16.16 11.32
CA ILE A 145 -2.70 -16.26 11.23
C ILE A 145 -3.17 -17.16 10.09
N THR A 146 -2.44 -17.20 8.98
CA THR A 146 -2.86 -18.01 7.81
C THR A 146 -2.23 -19.38 7.75
N GLY A 147 -1.20 -19.63 8.56
CA GLY A 147 -0.40 -20.86 8.45
C GLY A 147 0.27 -21.01 7.09
N SER A 148 0.62 -19.90 6.40
CA SER A 148 1.23 -19.90 5.08
C SER A 148 2.66 -19.38 5.12
N ALA A 149 3.51 -19.77 4.18
CA ALA A 149 4.82 -19.15 3.98
C ALA A 149 4.65 -17.77 3.31
N VAL A 150 5.31 -16.74 3.84
CA VAL A 150 5.25 -15.38 3.28
C VAL A 150 6.55 -15.05 2.55
N LEU A 151 6.46 -14.71 1.26
CA LEU A 151 7.56 -14.16 0.48
C LEU A 151 7.49 -12.63 0.55
N ALA A 152 8.33 -12.01 1.36
CA ALA A 152 8.49 -10.57 1.45
C ALA A 152 9.58 -10.11 0.47
N ILE A 153 9.22 -9.31 -0.53
CA ILE A 153 10.17 -8.87 -1.56
C ILE A 153 10.84 -7.55 -1.20
N ASP A 154 12.12 -7.43 -1.55
CA ASP A 154 12.91 -6.20 -1.47
C ASP A 154 13.03 -5.58 -2.86
N TYR A 155 11.90 -5.05 -3.34
CA TYR A 155 11.82 -4.46 -4.68
C TYR A 155 12.67 -3.19 -4.79
N ARG A 156 13.17 -2.91 -5.99
CA ARG A 156 14.02 -1.75 -6.29
C ARG A 156 13.31 -0.44 -5.93
N LEU A 157 14.00 0.43 -5.18
CA LEU A 157 13.45 1.68 -4.65
C LEU A 157 13.83 2.90 -5.49
N MET A 158 12.98 3.91 -5.45
CA MET A 158 13.24 5.24 -5.97
C MET A 158 14.16 6.03 -5.00
N PRO A 159 14.90 7.01 -5.47
CA PRO A 159 15.01 7.50 -6.86
C PRO A 159 16.06 6.77 -7.70
N GLU A 160 16.81 5.81 -7.12
CA GLU A 160 17.86 5.06 -7.84
C GLU A 160 17.25 4.26 -9.01
N HIS A 161 16.03 3.80 -8.85
CA HIS A 161 15.24 3.11 -9.86
C HIS A 161 13.95 3.88 -10.16
N LEU A 162 13.25 3.51 -11.22
CA LEU A 162 12.00 4.13 -11.60
C LEU A 162 10.81 3.38 -10.98
N HIS A 163 9.67 4.03 -10.84
CA HIS A 163 8.44 3.38 -10.39
C HIS A 163 8.08 2.11 -11.19
N LYS A 164 8.32 2.12 -12.51
CA LYS A 164 8.12 0.92 -13.36
C LYS A 164 8.97 -0.27 -12.93
N ASP A 165 10.17 -0.02 -12.38
CA ASP A 165 11.07 -1.08 -11.95
C ASP A 165 10.55 -1.75 -10.67
N CYS A 166 9.94 -0.95 -9.75
CA CYS A 166 9.20 -1.50 -8.60
C CYS A 166 8.07 -2.45 -9.05
N VAL A 167 7.32 -2.05 -10.08
CA VAL A 167 6.22 -2.85 -10.64
C VAL A 167 6.73 -4.13 -11.30
N GLU A 168 7.82 -4.07 -12.07
CA GLU A 168 8.39 -5.26 -12.70
C GLU A 168 8.95 -6.26 -11.69
N ASP A 169 9.52 -5.80 -10.58
CA ASP A 169 9.98 -6.67 -9.49
C ASP A 169 8.80 -7.43 -8.85
N CYS A 170 7.67 -6.75 -8.63
CA CYS A 170 6.45 -7.41 -8.13
C CYS A 170 5.94 -8.48 -9.11
N ARG A 171 5.98 -8.23 -10.41
CA ARG A 171 5.58 -9.19 -11.46
C ARG A 171 6.53 -10.38 -11.53
N THR A 172 7.84 -10.12 -11.44
CA THR A 172 8.87 -11.16 -11.41
C THR A 172 8.66 -12.08 -10.21
N ALA A 173 8.52 -11.50 -9.01
CA ALA A 173 8.28 -12.27 -7.79
C ALA A 173 6.95 -13.04 -7.83
N TYR A 174 5.91 -12.46 -8.44
CA TYR A 174 4.64 -13.17 -8.64
C TYR A 174 4.81 -14.42 -9.50
N HIS A 175 5.52 -14.33 -10.63
CA HIS A 175 5.76 -15.51 -11.44
C HIS A 175 6.61 -16.55 -10.70
N TRP A 176 7.63 -16.10 -9.98
CA TRP A 176 8.55 -16.97 -9.28
C TRP A 176 7.86 -17.74 -8.12
N ILE A 177 7.02 -17.08 -7.33
CA ILE A 177 6.34 -17.70 -6.18
C ILE A 177 5.35 -18.81 -6.59
N LEU A 178 4.85 -18.79 -7.82
CA LEU A 178 3.93 -19.82 -8.31
C LEU A 178 4.60 -21.20 -8.42
N GLU A 179 5.90 -21.20 -8.68
CA GLU A 179 6.68 -22.41 -8.98
C GLU A 179 7.74 -22.74 -7.93
N ASN A 180 7.93 -21.85 -6.93
CA ASN A 180 9.00 -21.99 -5.95
C ASN A 180 8.50 -21.75 -4.53
N GLY A 181 8.79 -22.70 -3.64
CA GLY A 181 8.60 -22.62 -2.19
C GLY A 181 9.89 -22.33 -1.44
N PRO A 182 9.84 -22.28 -0.10
CA PRO A 182 11.01 -22.09 0.74
C PRO A 182 12.08 -23.18 0.57
N ASP A 183 11.65 -24.42 0.33
CA ASP A 183 12.53 -25.59 0.21
C ASP A 183 12.97 -25.87 -1.24
N GLY A 184 12.57 -25.05 -2.19
CA GLY A 184 12.90 -25.18 -3.60
C GLY A 184 11.69 -25.22 -4.54
N PRO A 185 11.86 -25.75 -5.78
CA PRO A 185 10.79 -25.79 -6.75
C PRO A 185 9.59 -26.61 -6.25
N GLU A 186 8.44 -25.97 -6.16
CA GLU A 186 7.18 -26.58 -5.74
C GLU A 186 6.01 -25.74 -6.27
N GLU A 187 5.04 -26.38 -6.91
CA GLU A 187 3.84 -25.71 -7.38
C GLU A 187 2.98 -25.22 -6.22
N ILE A 188 2.51 -23.99 -6.31
CA ILE A 188 1.71 -23.37 -5.25
C ILE A 188 0.27 -23.92 -5.25
N GLN A 189 -0.26 -24.24 -4.07
CA GLN A 189 -1.65 -24.62 -3.90
C GLN A 189 -2.56 -23.42 -3.67
N GLN A 190 -2.12 -22.47 -2.83
CA GLN A 190 -2.90 -21.28 -2.50
C GLN A 190 -2.00 -20.03 -2.52
N LEU A 191 -2.50 -18.95 -3.13
CA LEU A 191 -1.80 -17.66 -3.20
C LEU A 191 -2.66 -16.55 -2.61
N PHE A 192 -2.13 -15.84 -1.62
CA PHE A 192 -2.61 -14.52 -1.25
C PHE A 192 -1.59 -13.44 -1.65
N ILE A 193 -2.06 -12.20 -1.85
CA ILE A 193 -1.17 -11.06 -2.10
C ILE A 193 -1.49 -9.98 -1.08
N GLY A 194 -0.47 -9.49 -0.38
CA GLY A 194 -0.61 -8.43 0.62
C GLY A 194 0.33 -7.27 0.38
N GLY A 195 -0.05 -6.09 0.87
CA GLY A 195 0.84 -4.93 0.86
C GLY A 195 0.25 -3.74 1.60
N ASP A 196 1.12 -2.84 2.04
CA ASP A 196 0.73 -1.65 2.78
C ASP A 196 1.17 -0.36 2.09
N SER A 197 0.42 0.72 2.21
CA SER A 197 0.80 2.05 1.71
C SER A 197 1.19 2.03 0.21
N ALA A 198 2.44 2.34 -0.13
CA ALA A 198 3.00 2.22 -1.47
C ALA A 198 3.04 0.75 -1.95
N GLY A 199 3.31 -0.21 -1.05
CA GLY A 199 3.20 -1.64 -1.34
C GLY A 199 1.75 -2.06 -1.59
N GLY A 200 0.79 -1.45 -0.89
CA GLY A 200 -0.64 -1.59 -1.19
C GLY A 200 -1.00 -1.09 -2.59
N ASN A 201 -0.37 -0.02 -3.07
CA ASN A 201 -0.46 0.43 -4.46
C ASN A 201 0.01 -0.64 -5.44
N LEU A 202 1.21 -1.18 -5.19
CA LEU A 202 1.80 -2.21 -6.03
C LEU A 202 0.98 -3.51 -6.00
N CYS A 203 0.45 -3.90 -4.84
CA CYS A 203 -0.46 -5.03 -4.66
C CYS A 203 -1.72 -4.87 -5.54
N LEU A 204 -2.41 -3.73 -5.44
CA LEU A 204 -3.63 -3.45 -6.20
C LEU A 204 -3.36 -3.32 -7.71
N SER A 205 -2.21 -2.78 -8.09
CA SER A 205 -1.78 -2.75 -9.50
C SER A 205 -1.44 -4.14 -10.03
N LEU A 206 -0.83 -4.99 -9.19
CA LEU A 206 -0.46 -6.36 -9.54
C LEU A 206 -1.69 -7.23 -9.79
N ILE A 207 -2.70 -7.20 -8.91
CA ILE A 207 -3.93 -8.00 -9.11
C ILE A 207 -4.70 -7.58 -10.36
N ALA A 208 -4.70 -6.29 -10.70
CA ALA A 208 -5.28 -5.81 -11.94
C ALA A 208 -4.50 -6.29 -13.17
N TRP A 209 -3.17 -6.28 -13.10
CA TRP A 209 -2.33 -6.80 -14.17
C TRP A 209 -2.47 -8.34 -14.34
N ILE A 210 -2.57 -9.10 -13.25
CA ILE A 210 -2.82 -10.55 -13.28
C ILE A 210 -4.12 -10.84 -14.02
N ARG A 211 -5.21 -10.13 -13.70
CA ARG A 211 -6.50 -10.21 -14.39
C ARG A 211 -6.36 -9.88 -15.88
N ASP A 212 -5.72 -8.77 -16.22
CA ASP A 212 -5.57 -8.32 -17.62
C ASP A 212 -4.77 -9.29 -18.47
N LYS A 213 -3.81 -9.97 -17.85
CA LYS A 213 -3.00 -11.01 -18.49
C LYS A 213 -3.64 -12.40 -18.44
N LYS A 214 -4.79 -12.55 -17.77
CA LYS A 214 -5.49 -13.84 -17.58
C LYS A 214 -4.57 -14.90 -16.94
N LEU A 215 -3.73 -14.46 -15.98
CA LEU A 215 -2.87 -15.33 -15.21
C LEU A 215 -3.63 -15.95 -14.03
N ARG A 216 -2.98 -16.86 -13.28
CA ARG A 216 -3.54 -17.42 -12.06
C ARG A 216 -3.87 -16.32 -11.05
N ALA A 217 -5.16 -16.12 -10.77
CA ALA A 217 -5.59 -15.16 -9.77
C ALA A 217 -5.20 -15.62 -8.36
N PRO A 218 -4.84 -14.70 -7.45
CA PRO A 218 -4.80 -15.05 -6.03
C PRO A 218 -6.21 -15.33 -5.52
N GLU A 219 -6.31 -16.18 -4.49
CA GLU A 219 -7.57 -16.47 -3.81
C GLU A 219 -8.12 -15.23 -3.11
N ALA A 220 -7.24 -14.36 -2.57
CA ALA A 220 -7.61 -13.05 -2.06
C ALA A 220 -6.41 -12.09 -2.03
N ALA A 221 -6.71 -10.78 -1.86
CA ALA A 221 -5.72 -9.74 -1.62
C ALA A 221 -6.04 -8.91 -0.38
N VAL A 222 -5.01 -8.39 0.30
CA VAL A 222 -5.13 -7.50 1.45
C VAL A 222 -4.29 -6.24 1.23
N ALA A 223 -4.94 -5.07 1.27
CA ALA A 223 -4.26 -3.78 1.14
C ALA A 223 -4.45 -2.93 2.40
N LEU A 224 -3.35 -2.65 3.10
CA LEU A 224 -3.34 -1.88 4.34
C LEU A 224 -3.02 -0.42 4.02
N SER A 225 -3.94 0.50 4.33
CA SER A 225 -3.74 1.95 4.10
C SER A 225 -3.21 2.28 2.68
N PRO A 226 -3.77 1.72 1.59
CA PRO A 226 -3.14 1.78 0.28
C PRO A 226 -3.14 3.18 -0.33
N LEU A 227 -2.03 3.57 -0.97
CA LEU A 227 -1.95 4.73 -1.86
C LEU A 227 -2.54 4.35 -3.23
N THR A 228 -3.76 4.75 -3.54
CA THR A 228 -4.43 4.35 -4.79
C THR A 228 -4.47 5.45 -5.86
N ASP A 229 -4.12 6.69 -5.50
CA ASP A 229 -4.19 7.86 -6.37
C ASP A 229 -2.99 8.80 -6.17
N ILE A 230 -1.92 8.63 -6.97
CA ILE A 230 -0.76 9.54 -6.91
C ILE A 230 -1.03 10.91 -7.57
N THR A 231 -2.25 11.18 -8.04
CA THR A 231 -2.65 12.56 -8.35
C THR A 231 -2.90 13.38 -7.08
N PHE A 232 -2.99 12.72 -5.92
CA PHE A 232 -3.29 13.31 -4.61
C PHE A 232 -4.57 14.16 -4.63
N SER A 233 -5.62 13.63 -5.28
CA SER A 233 -6.89 14.34 -5.48
C SER A 233 -7.89 14.12 -4.34
N GLY A 234 -7.66 13.17 -3.43
CA GLY A 234 -8.51 12.89 -2.27
C GLY A 234 -8.62 14.09 -1.31
N ALA A 235 -9.82 14.36 -0.80
CA ALA A 235 -10.04 15.43 0.17
C ALA A 235 -9.33 15.16 1.51
N SER A 236 -9.25 13.89 1.91
CA SER A 236 -8.58 13.44 3.15
C SER A 236 -7.10 13.80 3.20
N ILE A 237 -6.43 13.93 2.06
CA ILE A 237 -5.04 14.43 1.97
C ILE A 237 -4.87 15.78 2.70
N ARG A 238 -5.90 16.63 2.69
CA ARG A 238 -5.89 17.94 3.36
C ARG A 238 -6.61 17.90 4.69
N SER A 239 -7.82 17.31 4.75
CA SER A 239 -8.64 17.32 5.96
C SER A 239 -8.00 16.54 7.12
N ASN A 240 -7.22 15.51 6.82
CA ASN A 240 -6.54 14.69 7.83
C ASN A 240 -5.05 15.03 8.01
N ALA A 241 -4.54 16.06 7.31
CA ALA A 241 -3.12 16.41 7.34
C ALA A 241 -2.55 16.66 8.75
N ASP A 242 -3.36 17.17 9.67
CA ASP A 242 -2.94 17.42 11.05
C ASP A 242 -3.10 16.20 11.97
N ARG A 243 -3.94 15.24 11.56
CA ARG A 243 -4.22 14.02 12.33
C ARG A 243 -3.27 12.89 12.00
N ASP A 244 -2.81 12.81 10.75
CA ASP A 244 -1.90 11.78 10.27
C ASP A 244 -0.46 12.07 10.71
N ILE A 245 -0.04 11.43 11.79
CA ILE A 245 1.28 11.64 12.39
C ILE A 245 2.41 11.01 11.60
N MET A 246 2.12 9.99 10.78
CA MET A 246 3.12 9.28 9.99
C MET A 246 3.39 9.97 8.66
N LEU A 247 2.36 10.35 7.91
CA LEU A 247 2.52 10.94 6.59
C LEU A 247 2.77 12.45 6.62
N LYS A 248 2.28 13.16 7.65
CA LYS A 248 2.41 14.63 7.76
C LYS A 248 3.83 15.16 7.52
N PRO A 249 4.91 14.62 8.13
CA PRO A 249 6.27 15.16 7.94
C PRO A 249 6.75 15.05 6.48
N HIS A 250 6.32 14.00 5.77
CA HIS A 250 6.72 13.72 4.39
C HIS A 250 5.87 14.49 3.37
N MET A 251 4.58 14.67 3.66
CA MET A 251 3.60 15.26 2.75
C MET A 251 3.41 16.77 2.92
N LYS A 252 4.01 17.39 3.95
CA LYS A 252 3.77 18.80 4.29
C LYS A 252 4.00 19.75 3.13
N ILE A 253 5.13 19.64 2.43
CA ILE A 253 5.47 20.49 1.29
C ILE A 253 4.53 20.19 0.13
N LEU A 254 4.38 18.91 -0.23
CA LEU A 254 3.53 18.49 -1.33
C LEU A 254 2.09 18.95 -1.13
N ASN A 255 1.58 18.87 0.10
CA ASN A 255 0.20 19.27 0.41
C ASN A 255 -0.05 20.78 0.28
N SER A 256 0.98 21.60 0.47
CA SER A 256 0.89 23.07 0.27
C SER A 256 0.93 23.49 -1.20
N LEU A 257 1.35 22.63 -2.12
CA LEU A 257 1.50 22.98 -3.53
C LEU A 257 0.16 22.99 -4.27
N PRO A 258 -0.01 23.88 -5.26
CA PRO A 258 -1.13 23.81 -6.19
C PRO A 258 -1.18 22.45 -6.94
N GLN A 259 -2.38 22.02 -7.31
CA GLN A 259 -2.58 20.70 -7.91
C GLN A 259 -1.75 20.49 -9.20
N PHE A 260 -1.67 21.52 -10.04
CA PHE A 260 -0.87 21.44 -11.28
C PHE A 260 0.62 21.19 -10.99
N VAL A 261 1.17 21.82 -9.93
CA VAL A 261 2.57 21.61 -9.52
C VAL A 261 2.77 20.18 -9.05
N LYS A 262 1.83 19.63 -8.29
CA LYS A 262 1.86 18.20 -7.87
C LYS A 262 1.91 17.27 -9.07
N SER A 263 1.05 17.49 -10.07
CA SER A 263 1.00 16.66 -11.26
C SER A 263 2.32 16.64 -12.03
N TRP A 264 2.95 17.81 -12.19
CA TRP A 264 4.25 17.91 -12.84
C TRP A 264 5.38 17.32 -11.99
N TRP A 265 5.33 17.53 -10.68
CA TRP A 265 6.29 16.93 -9.76
C TRP A 265 6.24 15.40 -9.80
N VAL A 266 5.05 14.81 -9.78
CA VAL A 266 4.87 13.35 -9.91
C VAL A 266 5.40 12.87 -11.25
N LEU A 267 5.02 13.50 -12.36
CA LEU A 267 5.52 13.12 -13.68
C LEU A 267 7.04 13.14 -13.74
N TRP A 268 7.66 14.15 -13.16
CA TRP A 268 9.12 14.30 -13.17
C TRP A 268 9.81 13.28 -12.25
N THR A 269 9.27 13.03 -11.07
CA THR A 269 9.84 12.14 -10.07
C THR A 269 9.62 10.66 -10.40
N TYR A 270 8.39 10.29 -10.72
CA TYR A 270 7.99 8.90 -10.96
C TYR A 270 8.23 8.47 -12.41
N LYS A 271 8.46 9.41 -13.33
CA LYS A 271 8.57 9.18 -14.77
C LYS A 271 7.36 8.42 -15.35
N VAL A 272 6.23 8.58 -14.71
CA VAL A 272 4.93 8.04 -15.12
C VAL A 272 3.87 9.12 -14.99
N ARG A 273 2.90 9.09 -15.89
CA ARG A 273 1.74 10.00 -15.82
C ARG A 273 0.97 9.74 -14.51
N PRO A 274 0.66 10.78 -13.71
CA PRO A 274 -0.03 10.58 -12.43
C PRO A 274 -1.34 9.81 -12.56
N SER A 275 -2.11 10.03 -13.65
CA SER A 275 -3.35 9.30 -13.92
C SER A 275 -3.15 7.94 -14.60
N ASN A 276 -1.93 7.43 -14.73
CA ASN A 276 -1.71 6.09 -15.26
C ASN A 276 -2.17 5.05 -14.22
N PRO A 277 -3.02 4.08 -14.58
CA PRO A 277 -3.47 3.03 -13.67
C PRO A 277 -2.34 2.22 -13.02
N LEU A 278 -1.18 2.14 -13.65
CA LEU A 278 -0.01 1.48 -13.09
C LEU A 278 0.49 2.13 -11.79
N ALA A 279 0.28 3.45 -11.65
CA ALA A 279 0.70 4.21 -10.49
C ALA A 279 -0.49 4.74 -9.67
N SER A 280 -1.66 4.83 -10.30
CA SER A 280 -2.92 5.18 -9.65
C SER A 280 -3.97 4.11 -9.95
N PRO A 281 -3.94 2.96 -9.26
CA PRO A 281 -4.86 1.85 -9.53
C PRO A 281 -6.33 2.27 -9.44
N LEU A 282 -6.67 3.24 -8.60
CA LEU A 282 -8.01 3.83 -8.57
C LEU A 282 -8.52 4.29 -9.94
N LEU A 283 -7.64 4.72 -10.84
CA LEU A 283 -8.00 5.25 -12.17
C LEU A 283 -8.08 4.17 -13.25
N GLY A 284 -7.73 2.93 -12.92
CA GLY A 284 -7.83 1.78 -13.81
C GLY A 284 -9.22 1.18 -13.90
N ASP A 285 -9.35 0.11 -14.68
CA ASP A 285 -10.49 -0.79 -14.64
C ASP A 285 -10.40 -1.67 -13.39
N LEU A 286 -11.44 -1.64 -12.56
CA LEU A 286 -11.54 -2.38 -11.32
C LEU A 286 -12.58 -3.52 -11.39
N SER A 287 -13.00 -3.94 -12.59
CA SER A 287 -13.86 -5.10 -12.76
C SER A 287 -13.11 -6.43 -12.65
N ASN A 288 -13.79 -7.48 -12.24
CA ASN A 288 -13.27 -8.85 -12.18
C ASN A 288 -11.93 -9.00 -11.41
N LEU A 289 -11.75 -8.22 -10.35
CA LEU A 289 -10.64 -8.39 -9.43
C LEU A 289 -10.94 -9.53 -8.43
N PRO A 290 -9.89 -10.18 -7.87
CA PRO A 290 -10.07 -11.16 -6.80
C PRO A 290 -10.71 -10.53 -5.55
N PRO A 291 -11.25 -11.32 -4.62
CA PRO A 291 -11.66 -10.85 -3.31
C PRO A 291 -10.56 -10.02 -2.68
N THR A 292 -10.89 -8.78 -2.27
CA THR A 292 -9.90 -7.83 -1.77
C THR A 292 -10.39 -7.16 -0.51
N LEU A 293 -9.60 -7.24 0.57
CA LEU A 293 -9.81 -6.48 1.79
C LEU A 293 -8.94 -5.24 1.79
N VAL A 294 -9.56 -4.09 2.04
CA VAL A 294 -8.85 -2.82 2.24
C VAL A 294 -9.12 -2.35 3.67
N GLN A 295 -8.06 -2.13 4.44
CA GLN A 295 -8.15 -1.52 5.77
C GLN A 295 -7.53 -0.12 5.75
N ALA A 296 -8.18 0.86 6.39
CA ALA A 296 -7.71 2.24 6.45
C ALA A 296 -8.08 2.92 7.77
N SER A 297 -7.33 3.94 8.16
CA SER A 297 -7.69 4.78 9.30
C SER A 297 -8.53 5.99 8.87
N GLU A 298 -9.53 6.35 9.69
CA GLU A 298 -10.27 7.59 9.48
C GLU A 298 -9.47 8.86 9.81
N ALA A 299 -8.29 8.69 10.39
CA ALA A 299 -7.39 9.80 10.70
C ALA A 299 -6.25 9.96 9.69
N GLU A 300 -6.06 9.00 8.77
CA GLU A 300 -4.97 9.08 7.80
C GLU A 300 -5.31 9.90 6.54
N MET A 301 -4.27 10.42 5.92
CA MET A 301 -4.39 11.21 4.68
C MET A 301 -4.89 10.38 3.49
N LEU A 302 -4.64 9.06 3.47
CA LEU A 302 -5.03 8.15 2.39
C LEU A 302 -6.43 7.52 2.56
N LEU A 303 -7.25 8.01 3.50
CA LEU A 303 -8.61 7.49 3.72
C LEU A 303 -9.47 7.52 2.45
N ASP A 304 -9.45 8.64 1.71
CA ASP A 304 -10.23 8.75 0.47
C ASP A 304 -9.68 7.88 -0.66
N ASP A 305 -8.37 7.58 -0.65
CA ASP A 305 -7.76 6.62 -1.55
C ASP A 305 -8.41 5.24 -1.38
N ALA A 306 -8.49 4.77 -0.13
CA ALA A 306 -9.10 3.49 0.22
C ALA A 306 -10.61 3.48 -0.12
N ARG A 307 -11.36 4.50 0.32
CA ARG A 307 -12.81 4.61 0.09
C ARG A 307 -13.16 4.60 -1.39
N ARG A 308 -12.53 5.48 -2.16
CA ARG A 308 -12.80 5.67 -3.59
C ARG A 308 -12.45 4.42 -4.39
N TYR A 309 -11.35 3.74 -4.03
CA TYR A 309 -10.97 2.48 -4.66
C TYR A 309 -12.03 1.41 -4.42
N VAL A 310 -12.39 1.15 -3.16
CA VAL A 310 -13.38 0.12 -2.81
C VAL A 310 -14.75 0.43 -3.42
N TYR A 311 -15.24 1.66 -3.32
CA TYR A 311 -16.55 2.02 -3.87
C TYR A 311 -16.61 1.83 -5.39
N LYS A 312 -15.54 2.19 -6.08
CA LYS A 312 -15.44 1.95 -7.53
C LYS A 312 -15.35 0.45 -7.85
N ALA A 313 -14.55 -0.32 -7.11
CA ALA A 313 -14.39 -1.75 -7.32
C ALA A 313 -15.73 -2.49 -7.12
N CYS A 314 -16.46 -2.20 -6.04
CA CYS A 314 -17.80 -2.74 -5.80
C CYS A 314 -18.78 -2.36 -6.92
N ALA A 315 -18.80 -1.08 -7.32
CA ALA A 315 -19.64 -0.62 -8.42
C ALA A 315 -19.27 -1.26 -9.77
N SER A 316 -18.05 -1.77 -9.90
CA SER A 316 -17.57 -2.53 -11.07
C SER A 316 -17.79 -4.05 -10.94
N GLY A 317 -18.43 -4.52 -9.87
CA GLY A 317 -18.73 -5.93 -9.62
C GLY A 317 -17.61 -6.74 -9.00
N SER A 318 -16.53 -6.11 -8.53
CA SER A 318 -15.45 -6.82 -7.82
C SER A 318 -15.76 -6.98 -6.33
N PRO A 319 -15.53 -8.17 -5.73
CA PRO A 319 -15.80 -8.44 -4.32
C PRO A 319 -14.76 -7.80 -3.43
N THR A 320 -14.93 -6.51 -3.15
CA THR A 320 -13.99 -5.71 -2.36
C THR A 320 -14.65 -5.20 -1.09
N LYS A 321 -13.98 -5.36 0.05
CA LYS A 321 -14.44 -4.92 1.37
C LYS A 321 -13.59 -3.77 1.90
N LEU A 322 -14.22 -2.80 2.57
CA LEU A 322 -13.55 -1.72 3.29
C LEU A 322 -13.80 -1.86 4.79
N GLN A 323 -12.74 -1.85 5.56
CA GLN A 323 -12.79 -1.73 7.00
C GLN A 323 -12.02 -0.48 7.45
N THR A 324 -12.63 0.34 8.32
CA THR A 324 -11.98 1.56 8.82
C THR A 324 -11.94 1.59 10.34
N TRP A 325 -10.86 2.13 10.88
CA TRP A 325 -10.69 2.37 12.33
C TRP A 325 -10.62 3.87 12.60
N SER A 326 -11.34 4.30 13.63
CA SER A 326 -11.24 5.69 14.12
C SER A 326 -9.89 5.91 14.82
N ASP A 327 -9.29 7.07 14.58
CA ASP A 327 -8.14 7.60 15.34
C ASP A 327 -6.84 6.77 15.31
N MET A 328 -6.68 5.85 14.36
CA MET A 328 -5.42 5.13 14.15
C MET A 328 -4.46 5.96 13.27
N MET A 329 -3.18 5.67 13.39
CA MET A 329 -2.17 6.17 12.44
C MET A 329 -2.18 5.34 11.16
N HIS A 330 -1.55 5.84 10.13
CA HIS A 330 -1.29 5.10 8.89
C HIS A 330 -0.56 3.79 9.17
N ILE A 331 -0.98 2.66 8.57
CA ILE A 331 -0.44 1.30 8.77
C ILE A 331 -0.29 0.87 10.25
N TRP A 332 -1.26 1.16 11.10
CA TRP A 332 -1.21 0.84 12.55
C TRP A 332 -1.07 -0.65 12.84
N GLN A 333 -1.40 -1.52 11.91
CA GLN A 333 -1.28 -2.98 12.02
C GLN A 333 0.16 -3.42 12.32
N ILE A 334 1.16 -2.63 11.93
CA ILE A 334 2.58 -2.88 12.21
C ILE A 334 2.91 -2.88 13.72
N PHE A 335 2.01 -2.32 14.54
CA PHE A 335 2.17 -2.22 16.00
C PHE A 335 1.41 -3.30 16.77
N ASP A 336 1.13 -4.44 16.15
CA ASP A 336 0.68 -5.65 16.85
C ASP A 336 1.85 -6.25 17.66
N PRO A 337 1.64 -6.69 18.92
CA PRO A 337 0.43 -6.62 19.73
C PRO A 337 0.33 -5.34 20.61
N GLN A 338 1.16 -4.33 20.38
CA GLN A 338 1.24 -3.13 21.24
C GLN A 338 -0.05 -2.31 21.24
N LEU A 339 -0.77 -2.31 20.10
CA LEU A 339 -2.07 -1.64 19.95
C LEU A 339 -3.20 -2.64 19.90
N PRO A 340 -4.19 -2.58 20.81
CA PRO A 340 -5.37 -3.44 20.75
C PRO A 340 -6.14 -3.35 19.43
N GLN A 341 -6.14 -2.18 18.77
CA GLN A 341 -6.76 -1.98 17.46
C GLN A 341 -5.95 -2.65 16.32
N ALA A 342 -4.64 -2.84 16.50
CA ALA A 342 -3.86 -3.64 15.57
C ALA A 342 -4.24 -5.13 15.69
N VAL A 343 -4.34 -5.64 16.92
CA VAL A 343 -4.84 -7.01 17.18
C VAL A 343 -6.23 -7.23 16.57
N GLU A 344 -7.16 -6.29 16.78
CA GLU A 344 -8.50 -6.34 16.19
C GLU A 344 -8.46 -6.35 14.65
N ALA A 345 -7.62 -5.52 14.05
CA ALA A 345 -7.44 -5.48 12.59
C ALA A 345 -6.92 -6.82 12.04
N TRP A 346 -5.99 -7.46 12.74
CA TRP A 346 -5.47 -8.77 12.36
C TRP A 346 -6.50 -9.89 12.49
N ILE A 347 -7.36 -9.87 13.51
CA ILE A 347 -8.49 -10.81 13.63
C ILE A 347 -9.45 -10.67 12.42
N GLU A 348 -9.70 -9.47 11.97
CA GLU A 348 -10.56 -9.25 10.79
C GLU A 348 -9.90 -9.66 9.47
N ILE A 349 -8.56 -9.51 9.36
CA ILE A 349 -7.80 -10.03 8.21
C ILE A 349 -7.86 -11.55 8.18
N ASP A 350 -7.66 -12.21 9.32
CA ASP A 350 -7.73 -13.66 9.47
C ASP A 350 -9.09 -14.20 9.02
N LYS A 351 -10.18 -13.69 9.58
CA LYS A 351 -11.56 -14.04 9.17
C LYS A 351 -11.80 -13.87 7.67
N PHE A 352 -11.24 -12.79 7.09
CA PHE A 352 -11.39 -12.55 5.67
C PHE A 352 -10.65 -13.60 4.84
N LEU A 353 -9.40 -13.90 5.20
CA LEU A 353 -8.56 -14.86 4.46
C LEU A 353 -9.06 -16.30 4.64
N GLU A 354 -9.51 -16.68 5.85
CA GLU A 354 -10.13 -18.00 6.09
C GLU A 354 -11.35 -18.24 5.19
N GLY A 355 -12.17 -17.21 4.97
CA GLY A 355 -13.33 -17.29 4.06
C GLY A 355 -12.97 -17.48 2.58
N HIS A 356 -11.68 -17.40 2.23
CA HIS A 356 -11.18 -17.52 0.85
C HIS A 356 -10.08 -18.60 0.72
N THR A 357 -9.92 -19.46 1.72
CA THR A 357 -9.08 -20.66 1.59
C THR A 357 -9.76 -21.65 0.63
N ALA A 358 -8.98 -22.26 -0.26
CA ALA A 358 -9.47 -23.37 -1.07
C ALA A 358 -9.90 -24.53 -0.14
N ALA A 359 -11.10 -25.07 -0.36
CA ALA A 359 -11.63 -26.19 0.40
C ALA A 359 -10.86 -27.49 0.13
#